data_bd2d6b6c622f978dfedfc47b09894a4c
#
_entry.id   bd2d6b6c622f978dfedfc47b09894a4c
#
_cell.length_a   1.000
_cell.length_b   1.000
_cell.length_c   1.000
_cell.angle_alpha   90.00
_cell.angle_beta   90.00
_cell.angle_gamma   90.00
#
_symmetry.space_group_name_H-M   'P 1'
#
loop_
_entity.id
_entity.type
_entity.pdbx_description
1 polymer ?
#
loop_
_entity_poly.entity_id
_entity_poly.type
_entity_poly.pdbx_seq_one_letter_code
_entity_poly.pdbx_strand_id
1 'polypeptide(L)'
;MKHLKYIFTIVLFLMLALPIQASGHGEEGKVDAKEIVFHHIQDAYEWHITSWGDKHFSISLPVILYSSETGWHCFSSSHLLHAEGETYEGFKVATEGDYEGKIVEVKANGEEVRPFDISITKTVLSLFINSLIVIGIILYTARWYKKQTPDSPAPKGFIGFMEMFIMMVEEDVIKSCIGKDYKKYSPYLLTAFFFIFINNIMGLIPVFPGGGNVTGNIAITMVLALCTFFAVNVFGTKEYWKEILWPEVPTFLKCP
;
A
#
# COMPACT_ATOMS: atom_id res chain seq x y z
N MET A 1 29.38 -7.37 -13.92
CA MET A 1 28.16 -7.41 -14.75
C MET A 1 27.71 -8.82 -15.13
N LYS A 2 28.59 -9.81 -15.40
CA LYS A 2 28.19 -11.18 -15.72
C LYS A 2 27.45 -11.88 -14.56
N HIS A 3 27.92 -11.74 -13.32
CA HIS A 3 27.30 -12.38 -12.15
C HIS A 3 25.92 -11.81 -11.81
N LEU A 4 25.66 -10.52 -12.06
CA LEU A 4 24.37 -9.90 -11.82
C LEU A 4 23.28 -10.46 -12.76
N LYS A 5 23.64 -10.75 -14.01
CA LYS A 5 22.73 -11.41 -14.98
C LYS A 5 22.36 -12.83 -14.52
N TYR A 6 23.32 -13.59 -14.01
CA TYR A 6 23.05 -14.93 -13.49
C TYR A 6 22.17 -14.90 -12.24
N ILE A 7 22.42 -13.96 -11.32
CA ILE A 7 21.56 -13.79 -10.12
C ILE A 7 20.14 -13.44 -10.54
N PHE A 8 19.96 -12.50 -11.46
CA PHE A 8 18.64 -12.11 -11.96
C PHE A 8 17.93 -13.28 -12.66
N THR A 9 18.65 -14.06 -13.48
CA THR A 9 18.11 -15.23 -14.17
C THR A 9 17.74 -16.34 -13.16
N ILE A 10 18.56 -16.56 -12.13
CA ILE A 10 18.28 -17.56 -11.07
C ILE A 10 17.06 -17.14 -10.25
N VAL A 11 16.95 -15.86 -9.88
CA VAL A 11 15.78 -15.34 -9.12
C VAL A 11 14.51 -15.43 -9.98
N LEU A 12 14.58 -15.10 -11.26
CA LEU A 12 13.47 -15.22 -12.20
C LEU A 12 13.07 -16.69 -12.40
N PHE A 13 14.05 -17.57 -12.51
CA PHE A 13 13.81 -19.02 -12.65
C PHE A 13 13.28 -19.63 -11.35
N LEU A 14 13.74 -19.16 -10.18
CA LEU A 14 13.22 -19.58 -8.87
C LEU A 14 11.76 -19.12 -8.68
N MET A 15 11.41 -17.93 -9.14
CA MET A 15 10.03 -17.42 -9.12
C MET A 15 9.11 -18.21 -10.07
N LEU A 16 9.63 -18.66 -11.21
CA LEU A 16 8.88 -19.48 -12.16
C LEU A 16 8.84 -20.97 -11.77
N ALA A 17 9.78 -21.44 -10.95
CA ALA A 17 9.89 -22.83 -10.51
C ALA A 17 9.22 -23.09 -9.15
N LEU A 18 8.70 -22.08 -8.48
CA LEU A 18 7.79 -22.31 -7.36
C LEU A 18 6.54 -22.96 -7.94
N PRO A 19 6.32 -24.28 -7.73
CA PRO A 19 5.06 -24.87 -8.13
C PRO A 19 3.99 -24.13 -7.32
N ILE A 20 3.05 -23.47 -8.01
CA ILE A 20 1.76 -23.15 -7.43
C ILE A 20 1.11 -24.51 -7.18
N GLN A 21 1.46 -25.13 -6.07
CA GLN A 21 0.68 -26.23 -5.54
C GLN A 21 -0.60 -25.60 -5.01
N ALA A 22 -1.54 -25.41 -5.92
CA ALA A 22 -2.93 -25.46 -5.55
C ALA A 22 -3.12 -26.88 -4.97
N SER A 23 -3.00 -27.02 -3.67
CA SER A 23 -3.31 -28.25 -2.97
C SER A 23 -4.83 -28.42 -2.99
N GLY A 24 -5.33 -28.90 -4.12
CA GLY A 24 -6.66 -29.45 -4.22
C GLY A 24 -6.64 -30.85 -3.63
N HIS A 25 -7.11 -30.99 -2.42
CA HIS A 25 -7.65 -32.24 -1.91
C HIS A 25 -9.07 -31.95 -1.43
N GLY A 26 -10.03 -32.50 -2.15
CA GLY A 26 -11.44 -32.57 -1.78
C GLY A 26 -12.36 -32.14 -2.91
N GLU A 27 -12.97 -33.13 -3.53
CA GLU A 27 -14.22 -33.18 -4.29
C GLU A 27 -14.77 -31.89 -4.93
N GLU A 28 -14.93 -31.96 -6.26
CA GLU A 28 -15.90 -31.24 -7.11
C GLU A 28 -16.34 -29.86 -6.61
N GLY A 29 -15.43 -28.91 -6.53
CA GLY A 29 -15.72 -27.49 -6.42
C GLY A 29 -14.80 -26.75 -7.38
N LYS A 30 -15.36 -26.05 -8.35
CA LYS A 30 -14.63 -25.06 -9.14
C LYS A 30 -13.97 -24.11 -8.16
N VAL A 31 -12.64 -24.21 -8.05
CA VAL A 31 -11.85 -23.21 -7.29
C VAL A 31 -12.13 -21.86 -7.94
N ASP A 32 -12.94 -21.04 -7.32
CA ASP A 32 -13.23 -19.71 -7.83
C ASP A 32 -11.97 -18.86 -7.64
N ALA A 33 -11.19 -18.76 -8.71
CA ALA A 33 -9.98 -17.94 -8.74
C ALA A 33 -10.26 -16.49 -8.34
N LYS A 34 -11.50 -16.04 -8.53
CA LYS A 34 -11.96 -14.72 -8.10
C LYS A 34 -11.99 -14.62 -6.58
N GLU A 35 -12.54 -15.62 -5.89
CA GLU A 35 -12.62 -15.66 -4.43
C GLU A 35 -11.23 -15.66 -3.80
N ILE A 36 -10.29 -16.49 -4.31
CA ILE A 36 -8.91 -16.52 -3.84
C ILE A 36 -8.22 -15.15 -4.03
N VAL A 37 -8.36 -14.55 -5.21
CA VAL A 37 -7.76 -13.25 -5.51
C VAL A 37 -8.36 -12.17 -4.62
N PHE A 38 -9.68 -12.13 -4.45
CA PHE A 38 -10.34 -11.16 -3.58
C PHE A 38 -9.89 -11.29 -2.13
N HIS A 39 -9.81 -12.50 -1.60
CA HIS A 39 -9.32 -12.74 -0.24
C HIS A 39 -7.87 -12.27 -0.02
N HIS A 40 -7.01 -12.35 -1.05
CA HIS A 40 -5.64 -11.86 -0.97
C HIS A 40 -5.52 -10.34 -1.08
N ILE A 41 -6.43 -9.68 -1.79
CA ILE A 41 -6.42 -8.24 -2.03
C ILE A 41 -7.14 -7.47 -0.93
N GLN A 42 -8.15 -8.08 -0.29
CA GLN A 42 -8.93 -7.45 0.76
C GLN A 42 -8.08 -7.17 2.01
N ASP A 43 -8.46 -6.10 2.69
CA ASP A 43 -7.91 -5.75 3.98
C ASP A 43 -8.46 -6.69 5.06
N ALA A 44 -7.60 -7.14 5.96
CA ALA A 44 -7.93 -8.12 6.99
C ALA A 44 -7.39 -7.70 8.36
N TYR A 45 -8.02 -8.23 9.42
CA TYR A 45 -7.57 -8.01 10.81
C TYR A 45 -6.50 -9.02 11.25
N GLU A 46 -6.02 -9.84 10.32
CA GLU A 46 -4.86 -10.72 10.50
C GLU A 46 -3.94 -10.65 9.29
N TRP A 47 -2.68 -11.00 9.50
CA TRP A 47 -1.72 -11.12 8.40
C TRP A 47 -1.30 -12.57 8.27
N HIS A 48 -1.82 -13.24 7.26
CA HIS A 48 -1.42 -14.59 6.92
C HIS A 48 0.02 -14.59 6.37
N ILE A 49 0.92 -15.37 6.99
CA ILE A 49 2.32 -15.47 6.60
C ILE A 49 2.52 -16.66 5.67
N THR A 50 2.11 -17.83 6.10
CA THR A 50 2.26 -19.09 5.38
C THR A 50 1.34 -20.16 5.92
N SER A 51 1.05 -21.16 5.10
CA SER A 51 0.35 -22.37 5.48
C SER A 51 1.27 -23.56 5.27
N TRP A 52 1.39 -24.44 6.28
CA TRP A 52 2.14 -25.67 6.18
C TRP A 52 1.24 -26.85 6.58
N GLY A 53 0.74 -27.58 5.58
CA GLY A 53 -0.32 -28.57 5.77
C GLY A 53 -1.59 -27.91 6.32
N ASP A 54 -2.15 -28.44 7.39
CA ASP A 54 -3.38 -27.90 8.05
C ASP A 54 -3.09 -26.75 9.03
N LYS A 55 -1.82 -26.35 9.19
CA LYS A 55 -1.44 -25.26 10.09
C LYS A 55 -1.29 -23.96 9.33
N HIS A 56 -2.10 -22.98 9.69
CA HIS A 56 -2.02 -21.61 9.22
C HIS A 56 -1.23 -20.75 10.22
N PHE A 57 -0.16 -20.11 9.72
CA PHE A 57 0.60 -19.16 10.50
C PHE A 57 0.16 -17.75 10.12
N SER A 58 -0.56 -17.09 11.02
CA SER A 58 -1.00 -15.72 10.87
C SER A 58 -0.56 -14.87 12.06
N ILE A 59 -0.35 -13.58 11.83
CA ILE A 59 -0.14 -12.59 12.89
C ILE A 59 -1.49 -11.95 13.17
N SER A 60 -1.99 -12.14 14.39
CA SER A 60 -3.17 -11.44 14.88
C SER A 60 -2.83 -9.97 15.14
N LEU A 61 -3.71 -9.07 14.70
CA LEU A 61 -3.51 -7.64 14.79
C LEU A 61 -4.35 -7.02 15.92
N PRO A 62 -3.93 -5.89 16.52
CA PRO A 62 -4.70 -5.21 17.53
C PRO A 62 -5.94 -4.56 16.91
N VAL A 63 -7.09 -4.89 17.51
CA VAL A 63 -8.39 -4.33 17.19
C VAL A 63 -8.70 -3.23 18.18
N ILE A 64 -9.06 -2.05 17.69
CA ILE A 64 -9.42 -0.87 18.50
C ILE A 64 -10.73 -0.33 17.95
N LEU A 65 -11.79 -0.47 18.77
CA LEU A 65 -13.14 -0.10 18.41
C LEU A 65 -13.72 0.88 19.40
N TYR A 66 -14.62 1.72 18.94
CA TYR A 66 -15.45 2.54 19.79
C TYR A 66 -16.92 2.27 19.50
N SER A 67 -17.62 1.76 20.49
CA SER A 67 -19.07 1.61 20.50
C SER A 67 -19.72 2.81 21.18
N SER A 68 -20.84 3.26 20.67
CA SER A 68 -21.63 4.33 21.29
C SER A 68 -22.30 3.89 22.60
N GLU A 69 -22.45 2.59 22.83
CA GLU A 69 -23.10 2.03 24.00
C GLU A 69 -22.11 1.60 25.10
N THR A 70 -20.99 0.97 24.69
CA THR A 70 -20.04 0.34 25.61
C THR A 70 -18.68 1.06 25.70
N GLY A 71 -18.44 2.04 24.81
CA GLY A 71 -17.21 2.83 24.83
C GLY A 71 -16.06 2.20 24.04
N TRP A 72 -14.83 2.38 24.55
CA TRP A 72 -13.61 1.89 23.89
C TRP A 72 -13.32 0.43 24.22
N HIS A 73 -13.04 -0.36 23.19
CA HIS A 73 -12.61 -1.76 23.26
C HIS A 73 -11.26 -1.91 22.56
N CYS A 74 -10.34 -2.65 23.19
CA CYS A 74 -9.02 -2.94 22.63
C CYS A 74 -8.63 -4.37 22.94
N PHE A 75 -8.54 -5.22 21.91
CA PHE A 75 -8.21 -6.63 22.04
C PHE A 75 -7.47 -7.16 20.80
N SER A 76 -6.99 -8.39 20.83
CA SER A 76 -6.37 -9.04 19.68
C SER A 76 -7.43 -9.62 18.75
N SER A 77 -7.23 -9.50 17.44
CA SER A 77 -8.12 -10.10 16.44
C SER A 77 -8.26 -11.61 16.56
N SER A 78 -7.32 -12.29 17.25
CA SER A 78 -7.43 -13.74 17.51
C SER A 78 -8.71 -14.13 18.25
N HIS A 79 -9.23 -13.26 19.11
CA HIS A 79 -10.47 -13.52 19.83
C HIS A 79 -11.71 -13.55 18.93
N LEU A 80 -11.68 -12.84 17.80
CA LEU A 80 -12.77 -12.83 16.82
C LEU A 80 -12.64 -13.92 15.77
N LEU A 81 -11.40 -14.22 15.34
CA LEU A 81 -11.14 -15.11 14.22
C LEU A 81 -11.16 -16.59 14.59
N HIS A 82 -10.89 -16.92 15.87
CA HIS A 82 -10.92 -18.29 16.39
C HIS A 82 -12.23 -18.63 17.11
N ALA A 83 -13.12 -17.66 17.32
CA ALA A 83 -14.44 -17.89 17.87
C ALA A 83 -15.41 -18.20 16.71
N GLU A 84 -15.45 -19.45 16.23
CA GLU A 84 -16.33 -19.90 15.14
C GLU A 84 -17.79 -19.45 15.35
N GLY A 85 -18.15 -18.27 14.83
CA GLY A 85 -19.51 -17.70 14.90
C GLY A 85 -19.92 -17.10 16.25
N GLU A 86 -19.08 -17.12 17.28
CA GLU A 86 -19.35 -16.49 18.57
C GLU A 86 -18.92 -15.02 18.57
N THR A 87 -19.66 -14.20 19.29
CA THR A 87 -19.31 -12.80 19.51
C THR A 87 -18.32 -12.66 20.66
N TYR A 88 -17.27 -11.86 20.49
CA TYR A 88 -16.38 -11.47 21.58
C TYR A 88 -16.69 -10.03 22.00
N GLU A 89 -17.03 -9.82 23.26
CA GLU A 89 -17.47 -8.50 23.81
C GLU A 89 -18.61 -7.84 23.00
N GLY A 90 -19.47 -8.65 22.35
CA GLY A 90 -20.55 -8.15 21.50
C GLY A 90 -20.13 -7.86 20.05
N PHE A 91 -18.86 -8.10 19.68
CA PHE A 91 -18.36 -7.88 18.33
C PHE A 91 -18.13 -9.21 17.61
N LYS A 92 -18.29 -9.19 16.29
CA LYS A 92 -17.89 -10.29 15.38
C LYS A 92 -17.42 -9.74 14.04
N VAL A 93 -16.74 -10.56 13.26
CA VAL A 93 -16.48 -10.25 11.84
C VAL A 93 -17.71 -10.66 11.03
N ALA A 94 -18.30 -9.74 10.29
CA ALA A 94 -19.44 -10.03 9.44
C ALA A 94 -19.02 -10.95 8.28
N THR A 95 -19.76 -12.04 8.11
CA THR A 95 -19.51 -13.03 7.04
C THR A 95 -20.33 -12.78 5.78
N GLU A 96 -21.39 -11.97 5.88
CA GLU A 96 -22.32 -11.68 4.80
C GLU A 96 -22.84 -10.23 4.89
N GLY A 97 -23.41 -9.72 3.82
CA GLY A 97 -24.05 -8.41 3.75
C GLY A 97 -23.12 -7.24 3.46
N ASP A 98 -23.61 -6.03 3.74
CA ASP A 98 -22.91 -4.76 3.39
C ASP A 98 -21.57 -4.57 4.16
N TYR A 99 -21.39 -5.29 5.25
CA TYR A 99 -20.22 -5.20 6.14
C TYR A 99 -19.34 -6.45 6.08
N GLU A 100 -19.46 -7.29 5.05
CA GLU A 100 -18.66 -8.50 4.89
C GLU A 100 -17.15 -8.22 5.10
N GLY A 101 -16.49 -9.03 5.94
CA GLY A 101 -15.08 -8.90 6.29
C GLY A 101 -14.77 -7.73 7.24
N LYS A 102 -15.77 -7.02 7.77
CA LYS A 102 -15.60 -5.93 8.74
C LYS A 102 -16.12 -6.33 10.11
N ILE A 103 -15.58 -5.71 11.16
CA ILE A 103 -16.08 -5.92 12.50
C ILE A 103 -17.40 -5.16 12.67
N VAL A 104 -18.40 -5.87 13.18
CA VAL A 104 -19.71 -5.34 13.52
C VAL A 104 -20.03 -5.61 14.99
N GLU A 105 -20.76 -4.71 15.60
CA GLU A 105 -21.36 -4.86 16.92
C GLU A 105 -22.74 -5.49 16.77
N VAL A 106 -22.99 -6.57 17.50
CA VAL A 106 -24.27 -7.26 17.53
C VAL A 106 -25.07 -6.73 18.69
N LYS A 107 -26.10 -5.95 18.41
CA LYS A 107 -26.99 -5.40 19.44
C LYS A 107 -27.93 -6.47 20.02
N ALA A 108 -28.50 -6.18 21.17
CA ALA A 108 -29.45 -7.07 21.84
C ALA A 108 -30.70 -7.44 21.00
N ASN A 109 -31.03 -6.61 20.03
CA ASN A 109 -32.11 -6.87 19.05
C ASN A 109 -31.68 -7.73 17.86
N GLY A 110 -30.39 -8.16 17.79
CA GLY A 110 -29.82 -8.92 16.69
C GLY A 110 -29.39 -8.06 15.50
N GLU A 111 -29.49 -6.74 15.58
CA GLU A 111 -29.05 -5.82 14.53
C GLU A 111 -27.52 -5.70 14.54
N GLU A 112 -26.91 -5.77 13.34
CA GLU A 112 -25.49 -5.58 13.14
C GLU A 112 -25.21 -4.12 12.82
N VAL A 113 -24.47 -3.44 13.68
CA VAL A 113 -24.09 -2.03 13.50
C VAL A 113 -22.59 -1.92 13.39
N ARG A 114 -22.11 -1.09 12.47
CA ARG A 114 -20.68 -0.85 12.32
C ARG A 114 -20.19 0.12 13.40
N PRO A 115 -19.28 -0.30 14.32
CA PRO A 115 -18.66 0.59 15.30
C PRO A 115 -17.68 1.54 14.59
N PHE A 116 -17.22 2.57 15.29
CA PHE A 116 -16.08 3.36 14.83
C PHE A 116 -14.81 2.53 15.01
N ASP A 117 -14.17 2.18 13.90
CA ASP A 117 -13.06 1.23 13.81
C ASP A 117 -11.77 1.94 13.42
N ILE A 118 -10.78 1.95 14.33
CA ILE A 118 -9.42 2.43 14.12
C ILE A 118 -8.39 1.32 14.32
N SER A 119 -8.80 0.08 14.11
CA SER A 119 -7.93 -1.10 14.24
C SER A 119 -6.74 -1.05 13.28
N ILE A 120 -5.64 -1.67 13.70
CA ILE A 120 -4.50 -1.89 12.83
C ILE A 120 -4.78 -3.11 11.97
N THR A 121 -5.18 -2.86 10.74
CA THR A 121 -5.41 -3.91 9.74
C THR A 121 -4.10 -4.27 9.03
N LYS A 122 -4.12 -5.33 8.22
CA LYS A 122 -3.01 -5.75 7.35
C LYS A 122 -2.51 -4.59 6.47
N THR A 123 -3.42 -3.83 5.87
CA THR A 123 -3.08 -2.69 5.02
C THR A 123 -2.40 -1.57 5.81
N VAL A 124 -2.90 -1.26 7.01
CA VAL A 124 -2.31 -0.24 7.90
C VAL A 124 -0.92 -0.66 8.37
N LEU A 125 -0.75 -1.92 8.77
CA LEU A 125 0.56 -2.43 9.18
C LEU A 125 1.56 -2.44 8.01
N SER A 126 1.13 -2.85 6.81
CA SER A 126 1.93 -2.77 5.58
C SER A 126 2.36 -1.33 5.29
N LEU A 127 1.45 -0.37 5.43
CA LEU A 127 1.73 1.05 5.23
C LEU A 127 2.86 1.52 6.16
N PHE A 128 2.82 1.16 7.45
CA PHE A 128 3.87 1.52 8.41
C PHE A 128 5.20 0.86 8.06
N ILE A 129 5.22 -0.43 7.79
CA ILE A 129 6.44 -1.18 7.44
C ILE A 129 7.07 -0.59 6.17
N ASN A 130 6.28 -0.40 5.12
CA ASN A 130 6.77 0.13 3.85
C ASN A 130 7.28 1.57 3.99
N SER A 131 6.60 2.40 4.78
CA SER A 131 7.07 3.75 5.09
C SER A 131 8.42 3.74 5.83
N LEU A 132 8.61 2.85 6.79
CA LEU A 132 9.89 2.68 7.48
C LEU A 132 10.99 2.19 6.53
N ILE A 133 10.67 1.30 5.59
CA ILE A 133 11.60 0.85 4.55
C ILE A 133 12.02 2.03 3.67
N VAL A 134 11.07 2.85 3.19
CA VAL A 134 11.36 4.05 2.38
C VAL A 134 12.28 5.00 3.15
N ILE A 135 11.91 5.33 4.40
CA ILE A 135 12.71 6.21 5.26
C ILE A 135 14.12 5.64 5.44
N GLY A 136 14.24 4.33 5.73
CA GLY A 136 15.52 3.65 5.89
C GLY A 136 16.41 3.75 4.66
N ILE A 137 15.85 3.48 3.47
CA ILE A 137 16.54 3.56 2.18
C ILE A 137 17.04 4.99 1.93
N ILE A 138 16.17 5.98 2.07
CA ILE A 138 16.52 7.38 1.83
C ILE A 138 17.56 7.89 2.83
N LEU A 139 17.40 7.58 4.13
CA LEU A 139 18.39 7.98 5.14
C LEU A 139 19.74 7.28 4.95
N TYR A 140 19.75 6.01 4.53
CA TYR A 140 20.98 5.28 4.21
C TYR A 140 21.72 5.96 3.05
N THR A 141 21.00 6.27 1.96
CA THR A 141 21.53 6.96 0.79
C THR A 141 22.04 8.36 1.18
N ALA A 142 21.24 9.15 1.90
CA ALA A 142 21.61 10.50 2.33
C ALA A 142 22.84 10.53 3.26
N ARG A 143 22.95 9.55 4.19
CA ARG A 143 24.14 9.44 5.05
C ARG A 143 25.40 9.14 4.27
N TRP A 144 25.30 8.35 3.21
CA TRP A 144 26.46 8.08 2.35
C TRP A 144 26.91 9.36 1.64
N TYR A 145 25.97 10.11 1.01
CA TYR A 145 26.28 11.38 0.34
C TYR A 145 26.87 12.44 1.28
N LYS A 146 26.39 12.51 2.51
CA LYS A 146 26.91 13.46 3.50
C LYS A 146 28.40 13.28 3.81
N LYS A 147 28.95 12.10 3.55
CA LYS A 147 30.38 11.78 3.77
C LYS A 147 31.24 11.98 2.52
N GLN A 148 30.63 12.29 1.37
CA GLN A 148 31.36 12.47 0.11
C GLN A 148 31.75 13.94 -0.11
N THR A 149 32.79 14.11 -0.90
CA THR A 149 33.24 15.41 -1.42
C THR A 149 32.99 15.46 -2.92
N PRO A 150 33.04 16.66 -3.57
CA PRO A 150 32.84 16.77 -5.03
C PRO A 150 33.80 15.92 -5.86
N ASP A 151 35.00 15.63 -5.34
CA ASP A 151 36.02 14.81 -6.03
C ASP A 151 35.88 13.31 -5.74
N SER A 152 34.89 12.90 -4.95
CA SER A 152 34.65 11.50 -4.65
C SER A 152 34.18 10.73 -5.88
N PRO A 153 34.60 9.46 -6.05
CA PRO A 153 34.14 8.65 -7.17
C PRO A 153 32.63 8.44 -7.15
N ALA A 154 32.05 8.29 -8.33
CA ALA A 154 30.61 8.03 -8.49
C ALA A 154 30.16 6.79 -7.66
N PRO A 155 28.98 6.83 -7.04
CA PRO A 155 28.48 5.74 -6.24
C PRO A 155 28.27 4.47 -7.07
N LYS A 156 28.49 3.32 -6.42
CA LYS A 156 28.31 1.99 -7.04
C LYS A 156 27.28 1.18 -6.27
N GLY A 157 26.79 0.12 -6.88
CA GLY A 157 25.83 -0.80 -6.27
C GLY A 157 24.49 -0.14 -5.97
N PHE A 158 23.93 -0.41 -4.79
CA PHE A 158 22.60 0.07 -4.42
C PHE A 158 22.50 1.60 -4.37
N ILE A 159 23.52 2.29 -3.90
CA ILE A 159 23.51 3.77 -3.83
C ILE A 159 23.53 4.37 -5.24
N GLY A 160 24.33 3.82 -6.17
CA GLY A 160 24.31 4.25 -7.54
C GLY A 160 22.98 3.98 -8.25
N PHE A 161 22.32 2.88 -7.90
CA PHE A 161 20.97 2.58 -8.38
C PHE A 161 19.95 3.62 -7.86
N MET A 162 20.00 3.97 -6.57
CA MET A 162 19.14 4.99 -5.98
C MET A 162 19.40 6.38 -6.58
N GLU A 163 20.67 6.73 -6.81
CA GLU A 163 21.05 7.99 -7.48
C GLU A 163 20.41 8.07 -8.86
N MET A 164 20.52 7.01 -9.67
CA MET A 164 19.92 6.96 -10.99
C MET A 164 18.41 7.21 -10.95
N PHE A 165 17.69 6.60 -10.00
CA PHE A 165 16.25 6.82 -9.85
C PHE A 165 15.90 8.25 -9.41
N ILE A 166 16.65 8.77 -8.43
CA ILE A 166 16.43 10.14 -7.94
C ILE A 166 16.68 11.13 -9.07
N MET A 167 17.80 10.99 -9.78
CA MET A 167 18.14 11.87 -10.91
C MET A 167 17.13 11.79 -12.06
N MET A 168 16.71 10.58 -12.43
CA MET A 168 15.68 10.38 -13.45
C MET A 168 14.39 11.10 -13.08
N VAL A 169 13.88 10.93 -11.86
CA VAL A 169 12.63 11.58 -11.45
C VAL A 169 12.81 13.10 -11.33
N GLU A 170 13.93 13.55 -10.76
CA GLU A 170 14.16 14.98 -10.52
C GLU A 170 14.45 15.75 -11.83
N GLU A 171 15.35 15.25 -12.67
CA GLU A 171 15.78 15.95 -13.90
C GLU A 171 14.80 15.74 -15.06
N ASP A 172 14.41 14.50 -15.32
CA ASP A 172 13.60 14.17 -16.49
C ASP A 172 12.11 14.45 -16.29
N VAL A 173 11.60 14.37 -15.05
CA VAL A 173 10.18 14.58 -14.76
C VAL A 173 9.96 15.93 -14.08
N ILE A 174 10.47 16.11 -12.85
CA ILE A 174 10.10 17.27 -12.03
C ILE A 174 10.61 18.58 -12.66
N LYS A 175 11.87 18.63 -13.01
CA LYS A 175 12.50 19.83 -13.58
C LYS A 175 11.94 20.17 -14.96
N SER A 176 11.67 19.16 -15.79
CA SER A 176 11.09 19.36 -17.11
C SER A 176 9.66 19.91 -17.05
N CYS A 177 8.86 19.49 -16.05
CA CYS A 177 7.46 19.92 -15.90
C CYS A 177 7.31 21.26 -15.16
N ILE A 178 8.13 21.50 -14.13
CA ILE A 178 7.99 22.67 -13.25
C ILE A 178 8.89 23.82 -13.66
N GLY A 179 10.04 23.53 -14.29
CA GLY A 179 10.99 24.54 -14.71
C GLY A 179 11.83 25.10 -13.55
N LYS A 180 12.00 26.43 -13.46
CA LYS A 180 13.01 27.06 -12.59
C LYS A 180 12.81 26.81 -11.09
N ASP A 181 11.59 26.64 -10.66
CA ASP A 181 11.23 26.50 -9.24
C ASP A 181 11.15 25.04 -8.77
N TYR A 182 11.60 24.08 -9.59
CA TYR A 182 11.50 22.65 -9.34
C TYR A 182 12.05 22.21 -7.98
N LYS A 183 13.15 22.83 -7.53
CA LYS A 183 13.78 22.48 -6.24
C LYS A 183 12.87 22.66 -5.02
N LYS A 184 11.90 23.56 -5.12
CA LYS A 184 10.93 23.79 -4.03
C LYS A 184 9.96 22.62 -3.89
N TYR A 185 9.59 22.00 -5.00
CA TYR A 185 8.58 20.93 -5.04
C TYR A 185 9.20 19.53 -5.10
N SER A 186 10.48 19.42 -5.47
CA SER A 186 11.23 18.18 -5.64
C SER A 186 11.15 17.27 -4.40
N PRO A 187 11.32 17.73 -3.15
CA PRO A 187 11.23 16.86 -1.98
C PRO A 187 9.86 16.20 -1.81
N TYR A 188 8.77 16.94 -2.05
CA TYR A 188 7.41 16.41 -1.97
C TYR A 188 7.16 15.37 -3.07
N LEU A 189 7.50 15.69 -4.32
CA LEU A 189 7.24 14.83 -5.47
C LEU A 189 8.09 13.55 -5.42
N LEU A 190 9.36 13.65 -5.01
CA LEU A 190 10.21 12.48 -4.77
C LEU A 190 9.65 11.60 -3.65
N THR A 191 9.17 12.20 -2.56
CA THR A 191 8.53 11.44 -1.47
C THR A 191 7.31 10.69 -1.96
N ALA A 192 6.42 11.35 -2.70
CA ALA A 192 5.24 10.71 -3.28
C ALA A 192 5.62 9.59 -4.26
N PHE A 193 6.62 9.82 -5.12
CA PHE A 193 7.11 8.82 -6.05
C PHE A 193 7.63 7.58 -5.33
N PHE A 194 8.57 7.74 -4.39
CA PHE A 194 9.14 6.59 -3.66
C PHE A 194 8.13 5.90 -2.78
N PHE A 195 7.22 6.63 -2.17
CA PHE A 195 6.11 6.05 -1.41
C PHE A 195 5.26 5.12 -2.29
N ILE A 196 4.79 5.61 -3.44
CA ILE A 196 3.98 4.82 -4.37
C ILE A 196 4.80 3.67 -4.95
N PHE A 197 6.02 3.91 -5.38
CA PHE A 197 6.89 2.93 -6.02
C PHE A 197 7.21 1.75 -5.10
N ILE A 198 7.65 2.02 -3.87
CA ILE A 198 7.99 0.97 -2.89
C ILE A 198 6.73 0.21 -2.46
N ASN A 199 5.60 0.90 -2.22
CA ASN A 199 4.36 0.21 -1.89
C ASN A 199 3.87 -0.72 -3.00
N ASN A 200 4.03 -0.34 -4.27
CA ASN A 200 3.71 -1.23 -5.39
C ASN A 200 4.65 -2.44 -5.45
N ILE A 201 5.97 -2.24 -5.29
CA ILE A 201 6.93 -3.35 -5.24
C ILE A 201 6.60 -4.31 -4.10
N MET A 202 6.36 -3.77 -2.90
CA MET A 202 6.02 -4.59 -1.74
C MET A 202 4.70 -5.34 -1.90
N GLY A 203 3.72 -4.75 -2.61
CA GLY A 203 2.47 -5.41 -2.96
C GLY A 203 2.64 -6.61 -3.90
N LEU A 204 3.68 -6.60 -4.75
CA LEU A 204 4.01 -7.70 -5.66
C LEU A 204 4.74 -8.86 -4.98
N ILE A 205 5.34 -8.65 -3.81
CA ILE A 205 6.06 -9.68 -3.07
C ILE A 205 5.05 -10.51 -2.27
N PRO A 206 4.85 -11.81 -2.58
CA PRO A 206 3.80 -12.62 -1.94
C PRO A 206 4.20 -13.12 -0.54
N VAL A 207 5.38 -12.75 -0.04
CA VAL A 207 5.95 -13.23 1.23
C VAL A 207 6.06 -12.06 2.21
N PHE A 208 5.75 -12.33 3.50
CA PHE A 208 5.94 -11.34 4.56
C PHE A 208 7.36 -10.72 4.53
N PRO A 209 7.51 -9.38 4.65
CA PRO A 209 6.50 -8.36 4.93
C PRO A 209 5.81 -7.76 3.69
N GLY A 210 5.83 -8.44 2.55
CA GLY A 210 5.11 -8.07 1.35
C GLY A 210 3.63 -8.53 1.34
N GLY A 211 2.98 -8.43 0.19
CA GLY A 211 1.60 -8.86 -0.01
C GLY A 211 0.52 -7.93 0.54
N GLY A 212 0.91 -6.78 1.10
CA GLY A 212 -0.04 -5.75 1.49
C GLY A 212 -0.36 -4.83 0.31
N ASN A 213 -1.61 -4.86 -0.16
CA ASN A 213 -2.06 -4.05 -1.30
C ASN A 213 -2.40 -2.62 -0.85
N VAL A 214 -1.37 -1.87 -0.41
CA VAL A 214 -1.55 -0.51 0.14
C VAL A 214 -2.09 0.46 -0.91
N THR A 215 -1.51 0.46 -2.10
CA THR A 215 -1.90 1.37 -3.20
C THR A 215 -3.17 0.93 -3.92
N GLY A 216 -3.61 -0.30 -3.75
CA GLY A 216 -4.92 -0.77 -4.21
C GLY A 216 -6.07 -0.37 -3.28
N ASN A 217 -5.77 0.10 -2.06
CA ASN A 217 -6.80 0.59 -1.15
C ASN A 217 -7.27 2.00 -1.58
N ILE A 218 -8.57 2.11 -1.89
CA ILE A 218 -9.17 3.34 -2.42
C ILE A 218 -9.06 4.52 -1.42
N ALA A 219 -9.08 4.27 -0.12
CA ALA A 219 -8.95 5.33 0.88
C ALA A 219 -7.54 5.96 0.83
N ILE A 220 -6.49 5.15 0.67
CA ILE A 220 -5.10 5.63 0.59
C ILE A 220 -4.89 6.39 -0.71
N THR A 221 -5.32 5.83 -1.83
CA THR A 221 -5.18 6.50 -3.15
C THR A 221 -6.00 7.78 -3.23
N MET A 222 -7.17 7.83 -2.59
CA MET A 222 -7.97 9.05 -2.47
C MET A 222 -7.24 10.14 -1.68
N VAL A 223 -6.61 9.81 -0.55
CA VAL A 223 -5.80 10.78 0.21
C VAL A 223 -4.66 11.31 -0.63
N LEU A 224 -3.93 10.46 -1.35
CA LEU A 224 -2.86 10.88 -2.26
C LEU A 224 -3.38 11.79 -3.38
N ALA A 225 -4.54 11.45 -3.97
CA ALA A 225 -5.19 12.27 -4.99
C ALA A 225 -5.61 13.63 -4.44
N LEU A 226 -6.18 13.68 -3.23
CA LEU A 226 -6.54 14.94 -2.55
C LEU A 226 -5.30 15.79 -2.25
N CYS A 227 -4.20 15.20 -1.77
CA CYS A 227 -2.94 15.91 -1.56
C CYS A 227 -2.43 16.53 -2.87
N THR A 228 -2.48 15.79 -3.97
CA THR A 228 -2.10 16.28 -5.31
C THR A 228 -3.06 17.39 -5.77
N PHE A 229 -4.37 17.18 -5.61
CA PHE A 229 -5.38 18.16 -5.97
C PHE A 229 -5.14 19.50 -5.24
N PHE A 230 -4.95 19.46 -3.94
CA PHE A 230 -4.66 20.68 -3.16
C PHE A 230 -3.34 21.33 -3.58
N ALA A 231 -2.27 20.52 -3.74
CA ALA A 231 -0.97 21.04 -4.16
C ALA A 231 -1.05 21.75 -5.52
N VAL A 232 -1.68 21.13 -6.52
CA VAL A 232 -1.82 21.74 -7.85
C VAL A 232 -2.68 22.98 -7.83
N ASN A 233 -3.81 22.97 -7.11
CA ASN A 233 -4.72 24.13 -7.07
C ASN A 233 -4.16 25.31 -6.27
N VAL A 234 -3.42 25.07 -5.18
CA VAL A 234 -2.84 26.13 -4.35
C VAL A 234 -1.59 26.74 -5.00
N PHE A 235 -0.76 25.91 -5.66
CA PHE A 235 0.50 26.34 -6.25
C PHE A 235 0.44 26.51 -7.76
N GLY A 236 -0.72 26.30 -8.38
CA GLY A 236 -0.94 26.44 -9.83
C GLY A 236 -0.67 27.87 -10.29
N THR A 237 -0.04 27.99 -11.47
CA THR A 237 0.26 29.30 -12.10
C THR A 237 -1.01 29.96 -12.68
N LYS A 238 -0.89 31.22 -13.08
CA LYS A 238 -1.99 31.90 -13.77
C LYS A 238 -2.32 31.25 -15.11
N GLU A 239 -1.30 30.72 -15.79
CA GLU A 239 -1.43 29.99 -17.04
C GLU A 239 -2.23 28.71 -16.84
N TYR A 240 -1.95 27.96 -15.78
CA TYR A 240 -2.70 26.76 -15.39
C TYR A 240 -4.20 27.06 -15.21
N TRP A 241 -4.53 28.12 -14.45
CA TRP A 241 -5.93 28.52 -14.23
C TRP A 241 -6.59 29.04 -15.51
N LYS A 242 -5.82 29.77 -16.36
CA LYS A 242 -6.31 30.23 -17.66
C LYS A 242 -6.64 29.05 -18.57
N GLU A 243 -5.80 28.02 -18.57
CA GLU A 243 -5.99 26.85 -19.42
C GLU A 243 -7.19 25.99 -18.99
N ILE A 244 -7.41 25.86 -17.68
CA ILE A 244 -8.59 25.17 -17.14
C ILE A 244 -9.90 25.95 -17.39
N LEU A 245 -9.91 27.24 -17.05
CA LEU A 245 -11.14 28.02 -17.09
C LEU A 245 -11.44 28.59 -18.48
N TRP A 246 -10.40 28.78 -19.30
CA TRP A 246 -10.51 29.37 -20.63
C TRP A 246 -9.53 28.77 -21.60
N PRO A 247 -9.69 27.50 -21.99
CA PRO A 247 -8.77 26.81 -22.90
C PRO A 247 -8.72 27.50 -24.26
N GLU A 248 -7.56 27.45 -24.92
CA GLU A 248 -7.34 28.01 -26.27
C GLU A 248 -7.89 27.05 -27.36
N VAL A 249 -9.21 26.82 -27.33
CA VAL A 249 -9.92 26.04 -28.34
C VAL A 249 -10.85 26.97 -29.16
N PRO A 250 -11.26 26.55 -30.37
CA PRO A 250 -12.26 27.29 -31.16
C PRO A 250 -13.49 27.64 -30.36
N THR A 251 -14.04 28.84 -30.58
CA THR A 251 -15.12 29.43 -29.75
C THR A 251 -16.36 28.54 -29.59
N PHE A 252 -16.66 27.71 -30.58
CA PHE A 252 -17.80 26.78 -30.54
C PHE A 252 -17.61 25.59 -29.61
N LEU A 253 -16.35 25.29 -29.20
CA LEU A 253 -16.02 24.23 -28.24
C LEU A 253 -15.81 24.77 -26.81
N LYS A 254 -15.88 26.10 -26.62
CA LYS A 254 -15.71 26.72 -25.30
C LYS A 254 -16.96 26.69 -24.44
N CYS A 255 -18.10 26.33 -25.03
CA CYS A 255 -19.35 26.18 -24.30
C CYS A 255 -19.44 24.75 -23.76
N PRO A 256 -19.60 24.53 -22.43
CA PRO A 256 -19.80 23.19 -21.86
C PRO A 256 -21.15 22.61 -22.29
#